data_104c1e53cc43cccd1e3d5fdc61d9546c
#
_entry.id   104c1e53cc43cccd1e3d5fdc61d9546c
#
_cell.length_a   1.000
_cell.length_b   1.000
_cell.length_c   1.000
_cell.angle_alpha   90.00
_cell.angle_beta   90.00
_cell.angle_gamma   90.00
#
_symmetry.space_group_name_H-M   'P 1'
#
loop_
_entity.id
_entity.type
_entity.pdbx_description
1 polymer ?
#
loop_
_entity_poly.entity_id
_entity_poly.type
_entity_poly.pdbx_seq_one_letter_code
_entity_poly.pdbx_strand_id
1 'polypeptide(L)'
;MRILTLTNLYPPFYVGGYELRCAAITDALRRRGHEVQVLTSNHGLDTQPPSADQPHVRRELRIHGYYGHPWLGISHLQHLEKHNNQTLRDAVTRFRPDVVHVWCMNGLSKSLCLTLQELNIPTVYDVSDHWILRGLKADVWLDWWNRRGGSLSSRTQRCLWSLLGRRQRLQPIAPTNPVRDIRFRRLYFTSARLRELTAAQGYNVDHGEVIHCPVDTALFCGKPADREPRRWLWVGRLAEDKGIHTALRALAMLKEQFQGGLRIYGKGDAAYVEQLKRFASDHALPVSWHSATPAEMPEVYRSHDALLFTSEWEEPFALTPLEAMSSGLPVIGTMTGGSRELFRHGENSLTYDAGDAAQLAERILHLQQDHPLRHRITEAGQQEVRARFAMKAIVDQVEDFLSA
;
A
#
# COMPACT_ATOMS: atom_id res chain seq x y z
N MET A 1 13.74 18.40 12.33
CA MET A 1 14.31 18.11 10.98
C MET A 1 13.43 18.70 9.89
N ARG A 2 14.04 18.97 8.74
CA ARG A 2 13.35 19.31 7.50
C ARG A 2 13.23 18.06 6.62
N ILE A 3 12.04 17.58 6.41
CA ILE A 3 11.77 16.30 5.73
C ILE A 3 11.05 16.58 4.41
N LEU A 4 11.64 16.16 3.29
CA LEU A 4 10.95 16.19 1.99
C LEU A 4 10.36 14.81 1.71
N THR A 5 9.04 14.68 1.81
CA THR A 5 8.32 13.47 1.41
C THR A 5 8.13 13.45 -0.10
N LEU A 6 8.62 12.41 -0.78
CA LEU A 6 8.47 12.20 -2.22
C LEU A 6 7.54 11.01 -2.46
N THR A 7 6.40 11.23 -3.11
CA THR A 7 5.42 10.18 -3.39
C THR A 7 4.69 10.43 -4.72
N ASN A 8 4.15 9.38 -5.32
CA ASN A 8 3.38 9.50 -6.58
C ASN A 8 1.99 10.12 -6.38
N LEU A 9 1.25 9.67 -5.37
CA LEU A 9 -0.07 10.19 -5.02
C LEU A 9 -0.10 10.63 -3.55
N TYR A 10 -1.01 11.56 -3.23
CA TYR A 10 -1.23 12.04 -1.87
C TYR A 10 -2.68 12.51 -1.72
N PRO A 11 -3.37 12.28 -0.59
CA PRO A 11 -4.74 12.72 -0.39
C PRO A 11 -4.99 14.20 -0.76
N PRO A 12 -6.13 14.55 -1.39
CA PRO A 12 -7.34 13.73 -1.53
C PRO A 12 -7.30 12.69 -2.65
N PHE A 13 -6.22 12.62 -3.45
CA PHE A 13 -6.07 11.67 -4.54
C PHE A 13 -5.29 10.44 -4.06
N TYR A 14 -5.97 9.32 -3.93
CA TYR A 14 -5.39 8.04 -3.47
C TYR A 14 -6.11 6.85 -4.11
N VAL A 15 -5.43 5.72 -4.14
CA VAL A 15 -5.98 4.44 -4.64
C VAL A 15 -6.21 3.46 -3.50
N GLY A 16 -5.42 3.56 -2.43
CA GLY A 16 -5.52 2.61 -1.32
C GLY A 16 -4.91 3.10 -0.01
N GLY A 17 -4.63 2.15 0.86
CA GLY A 17 -4.10 2.42 2.19
C GLY A 17 -2.69 2.98 2.22
N TYR A 18 -1.93 2.80 1.12
CA TYR A 18 -0.53 3.25 1.05
C TYR A 18 -0.43 4.79 1.15
N GLU A 19 -1.20 5.49 0.33
CA GLU A 19 -1.20 6.95 0.29
C GLU A 19 -1.79 7.55 1.57
N LEU A 20 -2.81 6.89 2.14
CA LEU A 20 -3.41 7.29 3.42
C LEU A 20 -2.40 7.13 4.57
N ARG A 21 -1.63 6.04 4.57
CA ARG A 21 -0.55 5.81 5.53
C ARG A 21 0.56 6.87 5.38
N CYS A 22 0.97 7.18 4.15
CA CYS A 22 1.95 8.24 3.88
C CYS A 22 1.50 9.56 4.50
N ALA A 23 0.24 9.96 4.28
CA ALA A 23 -0.31 11.17 4.85
C ALA A 23 -0.37 11.12 6.39
N ALA A 24 -0.83 10.02 6.95
CA ALA A 24 -0.93 9.86 8.41
C ALA A 24 0.44 9.97 9.11
N ILE A 25 1.48 9.35 8.57
CA ILE A 25 2.86 9.44 9.10
C ILE A 25 3.41 10.87 8.88
N THR A 26 3.23 11.46 7.71
CA THR A 26 3.63 12.84 7.42
C THR A 26 3.01 13.82 8.40
N ASP A 27 1.71 13.70 8.65
CA ASP A 27 1.01 14.57 9.60
C ASP A 27 1.43 14.31 11.05
N ALA A 28 1.75 13.07 11.42
CA ALA A 28 2.27 12.76 12.74
C ALA A 28 3.66 13.39 12.96
N LEU A 29 4.56 13.33 11.98
CA LEU A 29 5.86 13.98 12.04
C LEU A 29 5.72 15.51 12.14
N ARG A 30 4.79 16.11 11.40
CA ARG A 30 4.50 17.55 11.50
C ARG A 30 3.99 17.93 12.91
N ARG A 31 3.09 17.15 13.50
CA ARG A 31 2.62 17.37 14.88
C ARG A 31 3.72 17.27 15.91
N ARG A 32 4.81 16.56 15.62
CA ARG A 32 6.02 16.47 16.46
C ARG A 32 7.00 17.62 16.26
N GLY A 33 6.64 18.59 15.42
CA GLY A 33 7.46 19.80 15.20
C GLY A 33 8.48 19.68 14.08
N HIS A 34 8.44 18.62 13.24
CA HIS A 34 9.25 18.58 12.04
C HIS A 34 8.67 19.50 10.97
N GLU A 35 9.54 20.16 10.23
CA GLU A 35 9.18 20.90 9.01
C GLU A 35 9.08 19.89 7.85
N VAL A 36 7.86 19.57 7.42
CA VAL A 36 7.65 18.58 6.37
C VAL A 36 7.04 19.21 5.14
N GLN A 37 7.65 18.98 3.97
CA GLN A 37 7.10 19.31 2.66
C GLN A 37 6.86 18.03 1.88
N VAL A 38 5.71 17.93 1.20
CA VAL A 38 5.36 16.81 0.32
C VAL A 38 5.50 17.25 -1.13
N LEU A 39 6.26 16.47 -1.91
CA LEU A 39 6.33 16.59 -3.36
C LEU A 39 5.63 15.38 -3.98
N THR A 40 4.53 15.62 -4.69
CA THR A 40 3.70 14.59 -5.30
C THR A 40 3.26 14.97 -6.71
N SER A 41 2.54 14.07 -7.38
CA SER A 41 2.06 14.33 -8.73
C SER A 41 0.84 15.27 -8.77
N ASN A 42 0.61 15.82 -9.96
CA ASN A 42 -0.57 16.62 -10.29
C ASN A 42 -1.81 15.77 -10.64
N HIS A 43 -1.78 14.45 -10.38
CA HIS A 43 -2.92 13.57 -10.62
C HIS A 43 -4.18 14.09 -9.91
N GLY A 44 -5.30 14.11 -10.63
CA GLY A 44 -6.60 14.51 -10.11
C GLY A 44 -6.86 16.02 -10.07
N LEU A 45 -5.85 16.88 -10.28
CA LEU A 45 -6.05 18.34 -10.24
C LEU A 45 -7.01 18.88 -11.31
N ASP A 46 -7.13 18.16 -12.43
CA ASP A 46 -8.05 18.52 -13.51
C ASP A 46 -9.53 18.24 -13.14
N THR A 47 -9.76 17.39 -12.13
CA THR A 47 -11.10 16.98 -11.71
C THR A 47 -11.55 17.66 -10.43
N GLN A 48 -10.59 17.98 -9.55
CA GLN A 48 -10.88 18.59 -8.26
C GLN A 48 -9.70 19.48 -7.82
N PRO A 49 -9.94 20.74 -7.42
CA PRO A 49 -8.88 21.59 -6.87
C PRO A 49 -8.35 20.99 -5.57
N PRO A 50 -7.04 21.19 -5.27
CA PRO A 50 -6.46 20.75 -4.02
C PRO A 50 -7.11 21.46 -2.83
N SER A 51 -7.17 20.80 -1.68
CA SER A 51 -7.64 21.43 -0.45
C SER A 51 -6.72 22.58 -0.04
N ALA A 52 -7.30 23.73 0.32
CA ALA A 52 -6.57 24.88 0.84
C ALA A 52 -5.80 24.56 2.15
N ASP A 53 -6.18 23.49 2.84
CA ASP A 53 -5.61 23.09 4.13
C ASP A 53 -4.25 22.37 4.02
N GLN A 54 -3.70 22.23 2.80
CA GLN A 54 -2.44 21.51 2.56
C GLN A 54 -1.33 22.38 1.96
N PRO A 55 -0.94 23.52 2.57
CA PRO A 55 0.09 24.40 2.01
C PRO A 55 1.47 23.75 1.93
N HIS A 56 1.70 22.68 2.66
CA HIS A 56 2.93 21.88 2.65
C HIS A 56 2.99 20.87 1.51
N VAL A 57 1.91 20.69 0.71
CA VAL A 57 1.84 19.72 -0.38
C VAL A 57 2.00 20.41 -1.72
N ARG A 58 3.04 20.04 -2.44
CA ARG A 58 3.33 20.50 -3.81
C ARG A 58 2.99 19.39 -4.80
N ARG A 59 2.02 19.65 -5.67
CA ARG A 59 1.51 18.72 -6.69
C ARG A 59 2.07 19.10 -8.06
N GLU A 60 3.39 18.94 -8.21
CA GLU A 60 4.13 19.46 -9.37
C GLU A 60 4.70 18.34 -10.25
N LEU A 61 4.80 17.09 -9.77
CA LEU A 61 5.28 15.97 -10.57
C LEU A 61 4.22 15.51 -11.56
N ARG A 62 4.65 14.83 -12.61
CA ARG A 62 3.79 14.26 -13.66
C ARG A 62 3.98 12.76 -13.74
N ILE A 63 2.86 12.03 -13.85
CA ILE A 63 2.86 10.57 -14.00
C ILE A 63 2.42 10.16 -15.40
N HIS A 64 2.78 8.94 -15.81
CA HIS A 64 2.34 8.35 -17.08
C HIS A 64 2.05 6.85 -16.92
N GLY A 65 1.17 6.31 -17.77
CA GLY A 65 0.87 4.88 -17.87
C GLY A 65 0.18 4.25 -16.66
N TYR A 66 -0.10 5.03 -15.60
CA TYR A 66 -0.79 4.59 -14.38
C TYR A 66 -1.96 5.52 -14.07
N TYR A 67 -2.92 5.03 -13.29
CA TYR A 67 -4.04 5.82 -12.77
C TYR A 67 -4.85 6.56 -13.85
N GLY A 68 -5.02 5.93 -15.01
CA GLY A 68 -5.73 6.53 -16.15
C GLY A 68 -4.89 7.45 -17.03
N HIS A 69 -3.64 7.73 -16.68
CA HIS A 69 -2.74 8.49 -17.55
C HIS A 69 -2.24 7.62 -18.71
N PRO A 70 -2.11 8.20 -19.94
CA PRO A 70 -1.66 7.45 -21.12
C PRO A 70 -0.19 7.05 -21.01
N TRP A 71 0.17 5.95 -21.67
CA TRP A 71 1.57 5.60 -21.92
C TRP A 71 2.16 6.54 -22.96
N LEU A 72 3.25 7.22 -22.61
CA LEU A 72 3.89 8.21 -23.46
C LEU A 72 4.95 7.59 -24.37
N GLY A 73 5.02 8.06 -25.62
CA GLY A 73 6.15 7.78 -26.49
C GLY A 73 7.43 8.47 -25.98
N ILE A 74 8.60 7.92 -26.35
CA ILE A 74 9.89 8.29 -25.75
C ILE A 74 10.21 9.79 -25.82
N SER A 75 9.80 10.52 -26.87
CA SER A 75 10.04 11.95 -26.98
C SER A 75 9.24 12.74 -25.93
N HIS A 76 7.98 12.41 -25.74
CA HIS A 76 7.13 13.02 -24.71
C HIS A 76 7.60 12.61 -23.30
N LEU A 77 7.98 11.34 -23.13
CA LEU A 77 8.54 10.86 -21.87
C LEU A 77 9.82 11.59 -21.50
N GLN A 78 10.70 11.91 -22.46
CA GLN A 78 11.89 12.74 -22.22
C GLN A 78 11.53 14.13 -21.65
N HIS A 79 10.49 14.78 -22.16
CA HIS A 79 10.04 16.06 -21.63
C HIS A 79 9.48 15.93 -20.22
N LEU A 80 8.71 14.87 -19.96
CA LEU A 80 8.18 14.58 -18.65
C LEU A 80 9.31 14.34 -17.64
N GLU A 81 10.29 13.51 -17.99
CA GLU A 81 11.42 13.19 -17.11
C GLU A 81 12.31 14.40 -16.81
N LYS A 82 12.56 15.25 -17.81
CA LYS A 82 13.25 16.54 -17.58
C LYS A 82 12.47 17.39 -16.58
N HIS A 83 11.16 17.52 -16.76
CA HIS A 83 10.31 18.29 -15.85
C HIS A 83 10.38 17.72 -14.43
N ASN A 84 10.13 16.41 -14.25
CA ASN A 84 10.10 15.79 -12.92
C ASN A 84 11.44 15.89 -12.18
N ASN A 85 12.55 15.62 -12.88
CA ASN A 85 13.87 15.72 -12.27
C ASN A 85 14.25 17.16 -11.93
N GLN A 86 13.89 18.13 -12.78
CA GLN A 86 14.10 19.55 -12.47
C GLN A 86 13.24 19.99 -11.27
N THR A 87 11.97 19.61 -11.25
CA THR A 87 11.06 19.88 -10.12
C THR A 87 11.60 19.34 -8.80
N LEU A 88 12.17 18.14 -8.82
CA LEU A 88 12.81 17.57 -7.62
C LEU A 88 14.05 18.39 -7.21
N ARG A 89 14.93 18.74 -8.15
CA ARG A 89 16.13 19.58 -7.86
C ARG A 89 15.73 20.92 -7.27
N ASP A 90 14.72 21.56 -7.84
CA ASP A 90 14.20 22.85 -7.36
C ASP A 90 13.58 22.73 -5.96
N ALA A 91 12.84 21.65 -5.70
CA ALA A 91 12.29 21.38 -4.38
C ALA A 91 13.39 21.20 -3.33
N VAL A 92 14.42 20.39 -3.63
CA VAL A 92 15.58 20.18 -2.75
C VAL A 92 16.32 21.49 -2.52
N THR A 93 16.58 22.29 -3.56
CA THR A 93 17.31 23.55 -3.45
C THR A 93 16.55 24.59 -2.61
N ARG A 94 15.24 24.70 -2.82
CA ARG A 94 14.38 25.67 -2.09
C ARG A 94 14.14 25.25 -0.65
N PHE A 95 13.82 23.99 -0.45
CA PHE A 95 13.44 23.48 0.87
C PHE A 95 14.65 23.10 1.72
N ARG A 96 15.79 22.72 1.12
CA ARG A 96 17.02 22.27 1.79
C ARG A 96 16.71 21.20 2.86
N PRO A 97 16.16 20.05 2.46
CA PRO A 97 15.80 19.00 3.42
C PRO A 97 17.03 18.40 4.09
N ASP A 98 16.91 18.05 5.36
CA ASP A 98 17.89 17.22 6.07
C ASP A 98 17.84 15.78 5.55
N VAL A 99 16.64 15.32 5.17
CA VAL A 99 16.39 13.97 4.64
C VAL A 99 15.25 13.99 3.63
N VAL A 100 15.35 13.16 2.58
CA VAL A 100 14.26 12.88 1.65
C VAL A 100 13.66 11.51 1.99
N HIS A 101 12.36 11.50 2.27
CA HIS A 101 11.60 10.28 2.58
C HIS A 101 10.82 9.85 1.34
N VAL A 102 11.34 8.86 0.62
CA VAL A 102 10.76 8.37 -0.63
C VAL A 102 9.75 7.26 -0.35
N TRP A 103 8.55 7.44 -0.86
CA TRP A 103 7.43 6.52 -0.77
C TRP A 103 7.18 5.83 -2.12
N CYS A 104 5.91 5.57 -2.47
CA CYS A 104 5.55 4.92 -3.71
C CYS A 104 6.00 5.71 -4.95
N MET A 105 6.57 5.00 -5.91
CA MET A 105 7.08 5.57 -7.17
C MET A 105 6.33 5.03 -8.41
N ASN A 106 5.14 4.46 -8.25
CA ASN A 106 4.34 3.97 -9.38
C ASN A 106 3.91 5.14 -10.28
N GLY A 107 4.17 5.02 -11.58
CA GLY A 107 3.92 6.10 -12.54
C GLY A 107 5.00 7.20 -12.59
N LEU A 108 5.95 7.19 -11.66
CA LEU A 108 7.16 8.03 -11.66
C LEU A 108 8.38 7.17 -12.04
N SER A 109 9.30 7.73 -12.82
CA SER A 109 10.57 7.06 -13.09
C SER A 109 11.49 7.10 -11.88
N LYS A 110 12.20 6.01 -11.68
CA LYS A 110 13.25 5.88 -10.66
C LYS A 110 14.51 6.66 -11.01
N SER A 111 14.51 7.39 -12.14
CA SER A 111 15.49 8.44 -12.43
C SER A 111 15.55 9.49 -11.31
N LEU A 112 14.43 9.74 -10.61
CA LEU A 112 14.38 10.59 -9.43
C LEU A 112 15.26 10.08 -8.28
N CYS A 113 15.32 8.74 -8.08
CA CYS A 113 16.23 8.16 -7.09
C CYS A 113 17.72 8.38 -7.47
N LEU A 114 18.04 8.30 -8.76
CA LEU A 114 19.39 8.60 -9.26
C LEU A 114 19.72 10.09 -9.08
N THR A 115 18.75 10.98 -9.31
CA THR A 115 18.92 12.43 -9.05
C THR A 115 19.18 12.71 -7.57
N LEU A 116 18.50 12.04 -6.64
CA LEU A 116 18.79 12.18 -5.21
C LEU A 116 20.20 11.70 -4.85
N GLN A 117 20.68 10.62 -5.49
CA GLN A 117 22.05 10.15 -5.34
C GLN A 117 23.08 11.17 -5.87
N GLU A 118 22.83 11.77 -7.04
CA GLU A 118 23.69 12.82 -7.61
C GLU A 118 23.75 14.06 -6.72
N LEU A 119 22.63 14.44 -6.09
CA LEU A 119 22.56 15.54 -5.14
C LEU A 119 23.21 15.24 -3.79
N ASN A 120 23.55 13.98 -3.56
CA ASN A 120 24.13 13.48 -2.29
C ASN A 120 23.29 13.86 -1.05
N ILE A 121 21.96 13.84 -1.19
CA ILE A 121 21.03 14.13 -0.10
C ILE A 121 20.74 12.83 0.68
N PRO A 122 20.74 12.86 2.03
CA PRO A 122 20.29 11.72 2.83
C PRO A 122 18.89 11.29 2.37
N THR A 123 18.75 10.02 2.00
CA THR A 123 17.51 9.50 1.43
C THR A 123 17.13 8.20 2.12
N VAL A 124 15.89 8.14 2.59
CA VAL A 124 15.27 6.96 3.19
C VAL A 124 14.12 6.49 2.30
N TYR A 125 14.04 5.19 2.06
CA TYR A 125 12.99 4.58 1.23
C TYR A 125 12.01 3.80 2.10
N ASP A 126 10.73 4.20 2.06
CA ASP A 126 9.61 3.39 2.58
C ASP A 126 9.17 2.40 1.50
N VAL A 127 9.25 1.12 1.81
CA VAL A 127 8.86 0.03 0.89
C VAL A 127 7.64 -0.67 1.44
N SER A 128 6.47 -0.16 1.07
CA SER A 128 5.17 -0.64 1.56
C SER A 128 4.31 -1.29 0.48
N ASP A 129 4.86 -1.41 -0.71
CA ASP A 129 4.31 -2.20 -1.81
C ASP A 129 5.46 -2.83 -2.63
N HIS A 130 5.11 -3.51 -3.69
CA HIS A 130 6.09 -4.16 -4.56
C HIS A 130 6.77 -3.20 -5.58
N TRP A 131 6.85 -1.88 -5.29
CA TRP A 131 7.36 -0.92 -6.27
C TRP A 131 8.85 -1.13 -6.61
N ILE A 132 9.68 -1.58 -5.65
CA ILE A 132 11.07 -1.98 -5.96
C ILE A 132 11.04 -3.27 -6.78
N LEU A 133 10.34 -4.28 -6.29
CA LEU A 133 10.28 -5.61 -6.90
C LEU A 133 9.77 -5.58 -8.35
N ARG A 134 8.69 -4.83 -8.61
CA ARG A 134 8.00 -4.75 -9.90
C ARG A 134 8.34 -3.49 -10.67
N GLY A 135 8.34 -2.35 -10.00
CA GLY A 135 8.46 -1.04 -10.61
C GLY A 135 9.84 -0.76 -11.20
N LEU A 136 10.90 -1.35 -10.65
CA LEU A 136 12.23 -1.20 -11.23
C LEU A 136 12.33 -1.90 -12.59
N LYS A 137 11.72 -3.08 -12.74
CA LYS A 137 11.67 -3.81 -14.02
C LYS A 137 10.75 -3.15 -15.05
N ALA A 138 9.77 -2.36 -14.59
CA ALA A 138 8.78 -1.70 -15.42
C ALA A 138 9.08 -0.20 -15.65
N ASP A 139 10.26 0.29 -15.28
CA ASP A 139 10.65 1.68 -15.51
C ASP A 139 10.91 1.94 -17.00
N VAL A 140 9.91 2.50 -17.69
CA VAL A 140 9.95 2.72 -19.14
C VAL A 140 11.09 3.63 -19.55
N TRP A 141 11.41 4.68 -18.77
CA TRP A 141 12.49 5.61 -19.09
C TRP A 141 13.86 4.95 -18.99
N LEU A 142 14.18 4.38 -17.83
CA LEU A 142 15.48 3.77 -17.60
C LEU A 142 15.66 2.50 -18.44
N ASP A 143 14.61 1.69 -18.61
CA ASP A 143 14.64 0.51 -19.45
C ASP A 143 14.88 0.88 -20.92
N TRP A 144 14.24 1.92 -21.45
CA TRP A 144 14.43 2.32 -22.84
C TRP A 144 15.91 2.62 -23.16
N TRP A 145 16.63 3.28 -22.25
CA TRP A 145 18.04 3.58 -22.43
C TRP A 145 18.97 2.36 -22.29
N ASN A 146 18.60 1.37 -21.50
CA ASN A 146 19.48 0.30 -21.05
C ASN A 146 19.11 -1.09 -21.57
N ARG A 147 17.94 -1.23 -22.20
CA ARG A 147 17.47 -2.49 -22.76
C ARG A 147 18.36 -2.95 -23.94
N ARG A 148 18.79 -4.20 -23.92
CA ARG A 148 19.57 -4.82 -25.00
C ARG A 148 18.72 -5.17 -26.23
N GLY A 149 17.39 -5.29 -26.10
CA GLY A 149 16.42 -5.63 -27.14
C GLY A 149 15.47 -4.47 -27.49
N GLY A 150 14.33 -4.80 -28.08
CA GLY A 150 13.27 -3.89 -28.51
C GLY A 150 13.06 -3.89 -30.00
N SER A 151 12.06 -3.12 -30.49
CA SER A 151 11.79 -2.98 -31.93
C SER A 151 13.00 -2.38 -32.67
N LEU A 152 13.13 -2.68 -33.97
CA LEU A 152 14.19 -2.09 -34.80
C LEU A 152 14.19 -0.57 -34.72
N SER A 153 13.02 0.05 -34.79
CA SER A 153 12.88 1.52 -34.68
C SER A 153 13.41 2.07 -33.34
N SER A 154 13.10 1.40 -32.21
CA SER A 154 13.62 1.82 -30.89
C SER A 154 15.14 1.65 -30.79
N ARG A 155 15.69 0.59 -31.39
CA ARG A 155 17.14 0.33 -31.40
C ARG A 155 17.87 1.37 -32.25
N THR A 156 17.38 1.65 -33.46
CA THR A 156 17.97 2.68 -34.34
C THR A 156 17.88 4.07 -33.74
N GLN A 157 16.74 4.44 -33.18
CA GLN A 157 16.56 5.72 -32.51
C GLN A 157 17.49 5.87 -31.31
N ARG A 158 17.66 4.86 -30.47
CA ARG A 158 18.58 4.86 -29.33
C ARG A 158 20.03 4.97 -29.78
N CYS A 159 20.42 4.25 -30.81
CA CYS A 159 21.75 4.33 -31.41
C CYS A 159 22.03 5.76 -31.91
N LEU A 160 21.11 6.31 -32.72
CA LEU A 160 21.23 7.67 -33.26
C LEU A 160 21.32 8.72 -32.13
N TRP A 161 20.47 8.61 -31.11
CA TRP A 161 20.49 9.55 -29.99
C TRP A 161 21.79 9.44 -29.17
N SER A 162 22.37 8.25 -29.04
CA SER A 162 23.65 8.05 -28.37
C SER A 162 24.80 8.63 -29.20
N LEU A 163 24.80 8.39 -30.53
CA LEU A 163 25.82 8.96 -31.44
C LEU A 163 25.78 10.49 -31.46
N LEU A 164 24.60 11.09 -31.39
CA LEU A 164 24.42 12.55 -31.31
C LEU A 164 24.75 13.11 -29.91
N GLY A 165 25.29 12.34 -29.00
CA GLY A 165 25.61 12.78 -27.64
C GLY A 165 24.39 13.14 -26.80
N ARG A 166 23.18 12.72 -27.21
CA ARG A 166 21.93 13.09 -26.53
C ARG A 166 21.84 12.48 -25.13
N ARG A 167 22.34 11.24 -24.98
CA ARG A 167 22.40 10.56 -23.68
C ARG A 167 23.26 11.34 -22.68
N GLN A 168 24.43 11.75 -23.07
CA GLN A 168 25.37 12.51 -22.23
C GLN A 168 24.78 13.87 -21.80
N ARG A 169 24.07 14.56 -22.72
CA ARG A 169 23.40 15.84 -22.41
C ARG A 169 22.19 15.65 -21.49
N LEU A 170 21.52 14.51 -21.54
CA LEU A 170 20.38 14.20 -20.69
C LEU A 170 20.79 13.78 -19.28
N GLN A 171 21.91 13.09 -19.14
CA GLN A 171 22.36 12.50 -17.87
C GLN A 171 22.28 13.48 -16.69
N PRO A 172 22.78 14.73 -16.74
CA PRO A 172 22.72 15.67 -15.62
C PRO A 172 21.32 16.27 -15.39
N ILE A 173 20.39 16.13 -16.34
CA ILE A 173 19.05 16.72 -16.28
C ILE A 173 18.01 15.67 -15.89
N ALA A 174 18.04 14.52 -16.54
CA ALA A 174 17.18 13.38 -16.34
C ALA A 174 18.01 12.09 -16.48
N PRO A 175 18.50 11.50 -15.39
CA PRO A 175 19.40 10.37 -15.41
C PRO A 175 18.93 9.22 -16.30
N THR A 176 19.87 8.62 -17.01
CA THR A 176 19.63 7.51 -17.96
C THR A 176 20.41 6.23 -17.59
N ASN A 177 20.99 6.19 -16.39
CA ASN A 177 21.70 5.04 -15.85
C ASN A 177 20.79 3.82 -15.75
N PRO A 178 21.35 2.60 -15.78
CA PRO A 178 20.57 1.42 -15.53
C PRO A 178 20.04 1.38 -14.08
N VAL A 179 18.87 0.76 -13.90
CA VAL A 179 18.19 0.62 -12.60
C VAL A 179 19.10 0.02 -11.52
N ARG A 180 20.03 -0.86 -11.88
CA ARG A 180 21.01 -1.46 -10.96
C ARG A 180 21.97 -0.46 -10.31
N ASP A 181 22.08 0.76 -10.85
CA ASP A 181 22.93 1.81 -10.28
C ASP A 181 22.23 2.56 -9.14
N ILE A 182 20.94 2.30 -8.92
CA ILE A 182 20.21 2.83 -7.77
C ILE A 182 20.68 2.12 -6.52
N ARG A 183 21.13 2.90 -5.54
CA ARG A 183 21.63 2.41 -4.25
C ARG A 183 20.64 2.70 -3.15
N PHE A 184 19.96 1.66 -2.67
CA PHE A 184 19.05 1.75 -1.53
C PHE A 184 19.86 1.65 -0.23
N ARG A 185 20.54 2.73 0.16
CA ARG A 185 21.43 2.72 1.33
C ARG A 185 20.67 2.64 2.66
N ARG A 186 19.52 3.32 2.73
CA ARG A 186 18.68 3.37 3.91
C ARG A 186 17.25 3.10 3.46
N LEU A 187 16.70 2.00 3.88
CA LEU A 187 15.33 1.60 3.53
C LEU A 187 14.73 0.76 4.65
N TYR A 188 13.43 0.81 4.74
CA TYR A 188 12.67 -0.10 5.58
C TYR A 188 11.46 -0.64 4.83
N PHE A 189 11.05 -1.84 5.22
CA PHE A 189 9.93 -2.57 4.66
C PHE A 189 8.80 -2.66 5.68
N THR A 190 7.58 -2.72 5.21
CA THR A 190 6.42 -2.92 6.10
C THR A 190 6.32 -4.35 6.63
N SER A 191 7.08 -5.29 6.06
CA SER A 191 7.20 -6.66 6.56
C SER A 191 8.53 -7.31 6.16
N ALA A 192 8.99 -8.26 6.95
CA ALA A 192 10.13 -9.12 6.61
C ALA A 192 9.85 -9.90 5.32
N ARG A 193 8.59 -10.35 5.13
CA ARG A 193 8.21 -11.07 3.93
C ARG A 193 8.37 -10.23 2.65
N LEU A 194 7.99 -8.96 2.68
CA LEU A 194 8.19 -8.07 1.53
C LEU A 194 9.68 -7.84 1.23
N ARG A 195 10.51 -7.72 2.27
CA ARG A 195 11.97 -7.64 2.14
C ARG A 195 12.54 -8.91 1.49
N GLU A 196 12.18 -10.09 1.99
CA GLU A 196 12.59 -11.39 1.43
C GLU A 196 12.22 -11.51 -0.06
N LEU A 197 10.97 -11.21 -0.41
CA LEU A 197 10.50 -11.26 -1.80
C LEU A 197 11.28 -10.29 -2.70
N THR A 198 11.64 -9.12 -2.18
CA THR A 198 12.40 -8.12 -2.93
C THR A 198 13.86 -8.57 -3.11
N ALA A 199 14.49 -9.07 -2.06
CA ALA A 199 15.86 -9.62 -2.10
C ALA A 199 15.99 -10.83 -3.05
N ALA A 200 14.99 -11.72 -3.04
CA ALA A 200 14.95 -12.90 -3.91
C ALA A 200 14.94 -12.55 -5.42
N GLN A 201 14.61 -11.30 -5.78
CA GLN A 201 14.71 -10.80 -7.16
C GLN A 201 16.12 -10.25 -7.51
N GLY A 202 17.08 -10.38 -6.61
CA GLY A 202 18.47 -9.95 -6.81
C GLY A 202 18.74 -8.48 -6.48
N TYR A 203 17.83 -7.82 -5.76
CA TYR A 203 18.08 -6.47 -5.22
C TYR A 203 18.85 -6.57 -3.89
N ASN A 204 19.89 -5.75 -3.75
CA ASN A 204 20.66 -5.67 -2.50
C ASN A 204 19.87 -4.82 -1.47
N VAL A 205 18.95 -5.46 -0.77
CA VAL A 205 18.03 -4.83 0.19
C VAL A 205 17.91 -5.59 1.51
N ASP A 206 18.72 -6.64 1.71
CA ASP A 206 18.69 -7.49 2.91
C ASP A 206 19.00 -6.72 4.21
N HIS A 207 19.78 -5.64 4.10
CA HIS A 207 20.11 -4.72 5.18
C HIS A 207 18.95 -3.80 5.59
N GLY A 208 17.83 -3.81 4.82
CA GLY A 208 16.68 -2.99 5.15
C GLY A 208 16.02 -3.42 6.45
N GLU A 209 15.59 -2.45 7.26
CA GLU A 209 14.86 -2.72 8.48
C GLU A 209 13.40 -3.11 8.22
N VAL A 210 12.70 -3.52 9.26
CA VAL A 210 11.26 -3.78 9.20
C VAL A 210 10.55 -2.81 10.14
N ILE A 211 9.77 -1.91 9.56
CA ILE A 211 8.88 -0.99 10.30
C ILE A 211 7.47 -1.21 9.78
N HIS A 212 6.64 -1.85 10.59
CA HIS A 212 5.29 -2.26 10.19
C HIS A 212 4.35 -1.07 9.90
N CYS A 213 3.20 -1.37 9.32
CA CYS A 213 2.16 -0.36 9.15
C CYS A 213 1.53 0.02 10.50
N PRO A 214 1.28 1.31 10.75
CA PRO A 214 0.56 1.76 11.92
C PRO A 214 -0.96 1.64 11.77
N VAL A 215 -1.64 1.63 12.92
CA VAL A 215 -3.06 1.94 13.01
C VAL A 215 -3.28 3.03 14.07
N ASP A 216 -4.21 3.94 13.79
CA ASP A 216 -4.66 4.91 14.79
C ASP A 216 -5.60 4.24 15.79
N THR A 217 -5.04 3.79 16.91
CA THR A 217 -5.77 3.07 17.97
C THR A 217 -6.75 3.95 18.75
N ALA A 218 -6.71 5.27 18.60
CA ALA A 218 -7.71 6.17 19.15
C ALA A 218 -8.93 6.28 18.21
N LEU A 219 -8.69 6.28 16.91
CA LEU A 219 -9.73 6.33 15.90
C LEU A 219 -10.41 4.97 15.72
N PHE A 220 -9.60 3.91 15.55
CA PHE A 220 -10.06 2.52 15.49
C PHE A 220 -10.05 1.92 16.89
N CYS A 221 -11.07 2.25 17.68
CA CYS A 221 -11.23 1.77 19.04
C CYS A 221 -12.61 1.16 19.25
N GLY A 222 -12.69 0.17 20.11
CA GLY A 222 -13.93 -0.51 20.46
C GLY A 222 -13.74 -1.39 21.68
N LYS A 223 -14.84 -1.87 22.23
CA LYS A 223 -14.82 -2.95 23.22
C LYS A 223 -14.71 -4.29 22.49
N PRO A 224 -14.02 -5.28 23.05
CA PRO A 224 -14.02 -6.63 22.50
C PRO A 224 -15.44 -7.11 22.20
N ALA A 225 -15.63 -7.71 21.04
CA ALA A 225 -16.92 -8.27 20.65
C ALA A 225 -17.18 -9.53 21.48
N ASP A 226 -18.10 -9.44 22.44
CA ASP A 226 -18.39 -10.49 23.42
C ASP A 226 -19.69 -11.26 23.10
N ARG A 227 -20.21 -11.10 21.91
CA ARG A 227 -21.44 -11.75 21.45
C ARG A 227 -21.17 -12.67 20.26
N GLU A 228 -22.08 -13.61 20.04
CA GLU A 228 -22.06 -14.43 18.83
C GLU A 228 -22.09 -13.53 17.60
N PRO A 229 -21.15 -13.76 16.62
CA PRO A 229 -21.09 -12.92 15.42
C PRO A 229 -22.35 -13.10 14.56
N ARG A 230 -23.04 -11.98 14.33
CA ARG A 230 -24.22 -11.90 13.45
C ARG A 230 -23.99 -10.91 12.30
N ARG A 231 -23.11 -9.92 12.50
CA ARG A 231 -22.75 -8.91 11.52
C ARG A 231 -21.30 -9.11 11.12
N TRP A 232 -21.13 -9.95 10.10
CA TRP A 232 -19.82 -10.26 9.55
C TRP A 232 -19.38 -9.15 8.61
N LEU A 233 -18.11 -8.81 8.64
CA LEU A 233 -17.50 -7.76 7.84
C LEU A 233 -16.48 -8.33 6.86
N TRP A 234 -16.51 -7.84 5.65
CA TRP A 234 -15.42 -7.97 4.69
C TRP A 234 -15.08 -6.57 4.13
N VAL A 235 -13.80 -6.20 4.09
CA VAL A 235 -13.35 -4.88 3.59
C VAL A 235 -12.18 -5.08 2.63
N GLY A 236 -12.29 -4.49 1.43
CA GLY A 236 -11.19 -4.52 0.47
C GLY A 236 -11.60 -4.12 -0.95
N ARG A 237 -10.63 -4.08 -1.85
CA ARG A 237 -10.95 -4.00 -3.29
C ARG A 237 -11.66 -5.28 -3.70
N LEU A 238 -12.73 -5.15 -4.48
CA LEU A 238 -13.41 -6.30 -5.07
C LEU A 238 -12.60 -6.76 -6.30
N ALA A 239 -11.59 -7.59 -6.04
CA ALA A 239 -10.67 -8.16 -7.01
C ALA A 239 -10.35 -9.60 -6.62
N GLU A 240 -10.01 -10.44 -7.58
CA GLU A 240 -9.78 -11.88 -7.36
C GLU A 240 -8.72 -12.13 -6.29
N ASP A 241 -7.62 -11.38 -6.33
CA ASP A 241 -6.52 -11.47 -5.39
C ASP A 241 -6.88 -11.18 -3.93
N LYS A 242 -8.07 -10.62 -3.66
CA LYS A 242 -8.60 -10.35 -2.31
C LYS A 242 -9.51 -11.47 -1.78
N GLY A 243 -9.77 -12.51 -2.56
CA GLY A 243 -10.40 -13.75 -2.13
C GLY A 243 -11.84 -13.63 -1.65
N ILE A 244 -12.57 -12.57 -2.02
CA ILE A 244 -14.00 -12.45 -1.65
C ILE A 244 -14.84 -13.62 -2.16
N HIS A 245 -14.49 -14.17 -3.31
CA HIS A 245 -15.12 -15.36 -3.87
C HIS A 245 -14.95 -16.60 -2.97
N THR A 246 -13.81 -16.71 -2.26
CA THR A 246 -13.58 -17.78 -1.27
C THR A 246 -14.49 -17.61 -0.07
N ALA A 247 -14.72 -16.38 0.43
CA ALA A 247 -15.72 -16.12 1.45
C ALA A 247 -17.12 -16.53 1.03
N LEU A 248 -17.55 -16.16 -0.18
CA LEU A 248 -18.88 -16.53 -0.68
C LEU A 248 -19.04 -18.03 -0.84
N ARG A 249 -18.02 -18.77 -1.30
CA ARG A 249 -18.02 -20.23 -1.37
C ARG A 249 -18.13 -20.87 0.02
N ALA A 250 -17.40 -20.36 1.01
CA ALA A 250 -17.50 -20.83 2.38
C ALA A 250 -18.93 -20.68 2.94
N LEU A 251 -19.56 -19.51 2.72
CA LEU A 251 -20.96 -19.29 3.11
C LEU A 251 -21.93 -20.23 2.40
N ALA A 252 -21.72 -20.51 1.11
CA ALA A 252 -22.54 -21.47 0.35
C ALA A 252 -22.43 -22.90 0.90
N MET A 253 -21.27 -23.29 1.42
CA MET A 253 -21.06 -24.58 2.07
C MET A 253 -21.77 -24.67 3.43
N LEU A 254 -21.77 -23.57 4.18
CA LEU A 254 -22.38 -23.49 5.52
C LEU A 254 -23.91 -23.49 5.49
N LYS A 255 -24.51 -22.90 4.46
CA LYS A 255 -25.98 -22.77 4.33
C LYS A 255 -26.62 -22.21 5.62
N GLU A 256 -27.59 -22.93 6.17
CA GLU A 256 -28.34 -22.55 7.38
C GLU A 256 -27.48 -22.53 8.67
N GLN A 257 -26.29 -23.14 8.65
CA GLN A 257 -25.36 -23.10 9.78
C GLN A 257 -24.70 -21.76 9.94
N PHE A 258 -24.62 -20.95 8.85
CA PHE A 258 -24.10 -19.58 8.93
C PHE A 258 -25.12 -18.67 9.61
N GLN A 259 -24.72 -18.08 10.71
CA GLN A 259 -25.58 -17.20 11.48
C GLN A 259 -25.30 -15.74 11.17
N GLY A 260 -26.36 -15.01 10.82
CA GLY A 260 -26.28 -13.56 10.51
C GLY A 260 -26.09 -13.25 9.03
N GLY A 261 -25.36 -12.19 8.73
CA GLY A 261 -25.09 -11.73 7.36
C GLY A 261 -23.72 -11.14 7.17
N LEU A 262 -23.14 -11.31 5.96
CA LEU A 262 -21.88 -10.72 5.57
C LEU A 262 -22.11 -9.37 4.87
N ARG A 263 -21.52 -8.32 5.42
CA ARG A 263 -21.50 -6.98 4.81
C ARG A 263 -20.16 -6.75 4.14
N ILE A 264 -20.22 -6.48 2.84
CA ILE A 264 -19.06 -6.35 1.98
C ILE A 264 -18.87 -4.88 1.65
N TYR A 265 -17.77 -4.29 2.11
CA TYR A 265 -17.38 -2.91 1.86
C TYR A 265 -16.24 -2.84 0.87
N GLY A 266 -16.52 -2.35 -0.33
CA GLY A 266 -15.49 -2.22 -1.35
C GLY A 266 -16.00 -1.83 -2.72
N LYS A 267 -15.05 -1.56 -3.61
CA LYS A 267 -15.28 -1.30 -5.04
C LYS A 267 -14.35 -2.16 -5.87
N GLY A 268 -14.75 -2.46 -7.11
CA GLY A 268 -13.94 -3.26 -8.02
C GLY A 268 -14.40 -3.14 -9.47
N ASP A 269 -13.84 -3.98 -10.32
CA ASP A 269 -14.27 -4.10 -11.70
C ASP A 269 -15.75 -4.52 -11.79
N ALA A 270 -16.51 -3.84 -12.65
CA ALA A 270 -17.95 -4.02 -12.73
C ALA A 270 -18.35 -5.45 -13.13
N ALA A 271 -17.57 -6.07 -14.04
CA ALA A 271 -17.86 -7.43 -14.50
C ALA A 271 -17.62 -8.46 -13.39
N TYR A 272 -16.52 -8.30 -12.64
CA TYR A 272 -16.23 -9.17 -11.51
C TYR A 272 -17.23 -8.99 -10.36
N VAL A 273 -17.60 -7.75 -10.04
CA VAL A 273 -18.62 -7.46 -9.02
C VAL A 273 -19.96 -8.10 -9.38
N GLU A 274 -20.35 -8.06 -10.65
CA GLU A 274 -21.60 -8.68 -11.13
C GLU A 274 -21.54 -10.22 -11.03
N GLN A 275 -20.39 -10.83 -11.31
CA GLN A 275 -20.17 -12.28 -11.10
C GLN A 275 -20.35 -12.67 -9.63
N LEU A 276 -19.77 -11.89 -8.71
CA LEU A 276 -19.91 -12.14 -7.26
C LEU A 276 -21.35 -12.01 -6.80
N LYS A 277 -22.08 -10.99 -7.27
CA LYS A 277 -23.51 -10.77 -6.95
C LYS A 277 -24.39 -11.90 -7.47
N ARG A 278 -24.12 -12.35 -8.70
CA ARG A 278 -24.85 -13.49 -9.28
C ARG A 278 -24.62 -14.75 -8.46
N PHE A 279 -23.36 -15.07 -8.14
CA PHE A 279 -23.05 -16.23 -7.29
C PHE A 279 -23.79 -16.17 -5.93
N ALA A 280 -23.78 -15.00 -5.29
CA ALA A 280 -24.47 -14.80 -4.03
C ALA A 280 -26.01 -14.98 -4.15
N SER A 281 -26.61 -14.50 -5.23
CA SER A 281 -28.04 -14.66 -5.52
C SER A 281 -28.41 -16.11 -5.80
N ASP A 282 -27.62 -16.79 -6.66
CA ASP A 282 -27.88 -18.18 -7.06
C ASP A 282 -27.85 -19.15 -5.87
N HIS A 283 -27.07 -18.81 -4.82
CA HIS A 283 -26.93 -19.60 -3.60
C HIS A 283 -27.74 -19.02 -2.42
N ALA A 284 -28.57 -17.98 -2.64
CA ALA A 284 -29.37 -17.31 -1.61
C ALA A 284 -28.54 -16.89 -0.38
N LEU A 285 -27.31 -16.39 -0.58
CA LEU A 285 -26.40 -16.03 0.51
C LEU A 285 -26.86 -14.76 1.23
N PRO A 286 -26.77 -14.70 2.57
CA PRO A 286 -27.12 -13.51 3.35
C PRO A 286 -26.01 -12.45 3.28
N VAL A 287 -25.82 -11.84 2.11
CA VAL A 287 -24.78 -10.83 1.86
C VAL A 287 -25.39 -9.50 1.45
N SER A 288 -24.68 -8.40 1.78
CA SER A 288 -25.03 -7.06 1.32
C SER A 288 -23.79 -6.28 0.90
N TRP A 289 -23.95 -5.39 -0.09
CA TRP A 289 -22.87 -4.68 -0.75
C TRP A 289 -22.91 -3.20 -0.39
N HIS A 290 -21.79 -2.68 0.09
CA HIS A 290 -21.66 -1.34 0.64
C HIS A 290 -20.39 -0.63 0.12
N SER A 291 -20.36 0.67 0.30
CA SER A 291 -19.15 1.48 0.19
C SER A 291 -19.06 2.42 1.38
N ALA A 292 -17.86 2.73 1.81
CA ALA A 292 -17.63 3.72 2.85
C ALA A 292 -16.40 4.56 2.49
N THR A 293 -16.38 5.79 2.97
CA THR A 293 -15.20 6.64 2.93
C THR A 293 -14.24 6.28 4.06
N PRO A 294 -12.96 6.64 3.99
CA PRO A 294 -12.01 6.41 5.08
C PRO A 294 -12.48 6.97 6.43
N ALA A 295 -13.19 8.10 6.42
CA ALA A 295 -13.72 8.72 7.63
C ALA A 295 -14.86 7.91 8.28
N GLU A 296 -15.60 7.14 7.51
CA GLU A 296 -16.69 6.28 7.99
C GLU A 296 -16.21 4.91 8.48
N MET A 297 -15.01 4.48 8.06
CA MET A 297 -14.50 3.15 8.39
C MET A 297 -14.44 2.84 9.90
N PRO A 298 -14.05 3.75 10.80
CA PRO A 298 -14.07 3.46 12.23
C PRO A 298 -15.45 3.04 12.75
N GLU A 299 -16.54 3.65 12.24
CA GLU A 299 -17.90 3.26 12.61
C GLU A 299 -18.30 1.94 11.96
N VAL A 300 -17.85 1.69 10.72
CA VAL A 300 -18.05 0.39 10.07
C VAL A 300 -17.50 -0.72 10.95
N TYR A 301 -16.25 -0.62 11.41
CA TYR A 301 -15.70 -1.66 12.29
C TYR A 301 -16.47 -1.78 13.61
N ARG A 302 -16.76 -0.67 14.29
CA ARG A 302 -17.52 -0.70 15.56
C ARG A 302 -18.91 -1.32 15.45
N SER A 303 -19.53 -1.21 14.30
CA SER A 303 -20.89 -1.73 14.06
C SER A 303 -20.94 -3.21 13.67
N HIS A 304 -19.80 -3.89 13.57
CA HIS A 304 -19.71 -5.31 13.20
C HIS A 304 -19.20 -6.18 14.34
N ASP A 305 -19.26 -7.52 14.16
CA ASP A 305 -18.97 -8.48 15.22
C ASP A 305 -17.74 -9.35 14.90
N ALA A 306 -17.33 -9.49 13.63
CA ALA A 306 -16.16 -10.24 13.20
C ALA A 306 -15.72 -9.81 11.81
N LEU A 307 -14.41 -9.94 11.52
CA LEU A 307 -13.84 -9.69 10.20
C LEU A 307 -13.44 -10.99 9.51
N LEU A 308 -13.79 -11.12 8.21
CA LEU A 308 -13.22 -12.08 7.28
C LEU A 308 -12.16 -11.37 6.42
N PHE A 309 -10.89 -11.76 6.59
CA PHE A 309 -9.76 -11.31 5.78
C PHE A 309 -9.29 -12.46 4.88
N THR A 310 -9.66 -12.41 3.61
CA THR A 310 -9.54 -13.54 2.69
C THR A 310 -8.49 -13.37 1.60
N SER A 311 -7.54 -12.46 1.78
CA SER A 311 -6.56 -12.15 0.75
C SER A 311 -5.76 -13.39 0.31
N GLU A 312 -5.68 -13.60 -1.00
CA GLU A 312 -4.93 -14.70 -1.63
C GLU A 312 -3.61 -14.20 -2.24
N TRP A 313 -3.35 -12.90 -2.08
CA TRP A 313 -2.15 -12.24 -2.57
C TRP A 313 -1.08 -12.09 -1.49
N GLU A 314 0.18 -12.06 -1.89
CA GLU A 314 1.32 -11.71 -1.02
C GLU A 314 1.21 -10.24 -0.58
N GLU A 315 0.35 -10.00 0.42
CA GLU A 315 0.13 -8.64 0.96
C GLU A 315 1.45 -8.07 1.50
N PRO A 316 1.82 -6.85 1.15
CA PRO A 316 2.96 -6.17 1.78
C PRO A 316 2.83 -6.11 3.31
N PHE A 317 1.70 -5.59 3.79
CA PHE A 317 1.20 -5.66 5.15
C PHE A 317 -0.26 -5.15 5.17
N ALA A 318 -1.17 -5.94 5.69
CA ALA A 318 -2.59 -5.63 5.60
C ALA A 318 -3.06 -4.67 6.71
N LEU A 319 -3.66 -3.54 6.34
CA LEU A 319 -4.23 -2.57 7.28
C LEU A 319 -5.58 -3.01 7.83
N THR A 320 -6.42 -3.63 7.01
CA THR A 320 -7.78 -4.06 7.38
C THR A 320 -7.84 -4.91 8.66
N PRO A 321 -7.00 -5.96 8.83
CA PRO A 321 -7.00 -6.69 10.09
C PRO A 321 -6.45 -5.89 11.28
N LEU A 322 -5.52 -4.96 11.08
CA LEU A 322 -5.07 -4.06 12.16
C LEU A 322 -6.22 -3.18 12.67
N GLU A 323 -6.97 -2.58 11.74
CA GLU A 323 -8.14 -1.74 12.05
C GLU A 323 -9.23 -2.54 12.77
N ALA A 324 -9.50 -3.77 12.31
CA ALA A 324 -10.47 -4.66 12.93
C ALA A 324 -10.07 -5.08 14.35
N MET A 325 -8.83 -5.58 14.53
CA MET A 325 -8.31 -5.96 15.84
C MET A 325 -8.26 -4.77 16.80
N SER A 326 -7.82 -3.60 16.32
CA SER A 326 -7.83 -2.36 17.12
C SER A 326 -9.24 -2.00 17.58
N SER A 327 -10.24 -2.21 16.72
CA SER A 327 -11.66 -1.96 17.01
C SER A 327 -12.31 -3.05 17.89
N GLY A 328 -11.57 -4.08 18.26
CA GLY A 328 -12.06 -5.17 19.12
C GLY A 328 -12.87 -6.22 18.38
N LEU A 329 -12.61 -6.44 17.10
CA LEU A 329 -13.22 -7.52 16.33
C LEU A 329 -12.30 -8.75 16.29
N PRO A 330 -12.82 -9.97 16.50
CA PRO A 330 -12.11 -11.18 16.15
C PRO A 330 -11.92 -11.26 14.62
N VAL A 331 -10.78 -11.79 14.22
CA VAL A 331 -10.41 -11.90 12.80
C VAL A 331 -10.21 -13.36 12.41
N ILE A 332 -10.85 -13.76 11.31
CA ILE A 332 -10.48 -14.95 10.56
C ILE A 332 -9.72 -14.51 9.31
N GLY A 333 -8.50 -14.99 9.14
CA GLY A 333 -7.66 -14.48 8.05
C GLY A 333 -6.66 -15.44 7.46
N THR A 334 -6.19 -15.12 6.25
CA THR A 334 -5.12 -15.83 5.56
C THR A 334 -3.74 -15.31 5.97
N MET A 335 -2.77 -16.20 6.12
CA MET A 335 -1.37 -15.84 6.43
C MET A 335 -0.56 -15.56 5.15
N THR A 336 -1.11 -14.73 4.26
CA THR A 336 -0.46 -14.34 3.00
C THR A 336 0.43 -13.11 3.20
N GLY A 337 1.60 -13.11 2.57
CA GLY A 337 2.53 -11.99 2.63
C GLY A 337 2.91 -11.58 4.06
N GLY A 338 2.91 -10.28 4.32
CA GLY A 338 3.19 -9.71 5.65
C GLY A 338 2.13 -9.99 6.70
N SER A 339 0.92 -10.46 6.33
CA SER A 339 -0.13 -10.79 7.30
C SER A 339 0.29 -11.91 8.26
N ARG A 340 1.23 -12.78 7.86
CA ARG A 340 1.84 -13.82 8.71
C ARG A 340 2.57 -13.26 9.94
N GLU A 341 2.98 -12.00 9.89
CA GLU A 341 3.67 -11.33 11.00
C GLU A 341 2.71 -10.74 12.03
N LEU A 342 1.43 -10.69 11.68
CA LEU A 342 0.34 -10.24 12.53
C LEU A 342 -0.42 -11.42 13.17
N PHE A 343 -0.73 -12.46 12.40
CA PHE A 343 -1.63 -13.52 12.83
C PHE A 343 -0.92 -14.67 13.56
N ARG A 344 -1.50 -15.07 14.67
CA ARG A 344 -1.16 -16.31 15.42
C ARG A 344 -2.43 -17.11 15.64
N HIS A 345 -2.50 -18.27 14.96
CA HIS A 345 -3.68 -19.14 14.99
C HIS A 345 -4.05 -19.57 16.39
N GLY A 346 -5.31 -19.35 16.79
CA GLY A 346 -5.84 -19.75 18.11
C GLY A 346 -5.39 -18.84 19.26
N GLU A 347 -4.46 -17.92 19.03
CA GLU A 347 -3.97 -16.96 20.04
C GLU A 347 -4.61 -15.59 19.87
N ASN A 348 -4.41 -14.92 18.71
CA ASN A 348 -4.94 -13.58 18.42
C ASN A 348 -5.86 -13.51 17.20
N SER A 349 -6.03 -14.61 16.51
CA SER A 349 -6.86 -14.76 15.29
C SER A 349 -7.16 -16.23 15.03
N LEU A 350 -8.09 -16.50 14.11
CA LEU A 350 -8.19 -17.79 13.45
C LEU A 350 -7.62 -17.70 12.04
N THR A 351 -6.80 -18.66 11.63
CA THR A 351 -6.21 -18.66 10.29
C THR A 351 -6.65 -19.87 9.49
N TYR A 352 -6.60 -19.72 8.17
CA TYR A 352 -6.87 -20.76 7.19
C TYR A 352 -6.00 -20.56 5.94
N ASP A 353 -5.89 -21.59 5.10
CA ASP A 353 -5.09 -21.56 3.88
C ASP A 353 -5.79 -20.74 2.78
N ALA A 354 -5.05 -19.89 2.10
CA ALA A 354 -5.59 -19.03 1.05
C ALA A 354 -6.31 -19.84 -0.04
N GLY A 355 -7.54 -19.44 -0.38
CA GLY A 355 -8.40 -20.13 -1.35
C GLY A 355 -9.16 -21.33 -0.81
N ASP A 356 -8.88 -21.80 0.42
CA ASP A 356 -9.57 -22.95 1.02
C ASP A 356 -10.89 -22.53 1.69
N ALA A 357 -11.97 -22.59 0.91
CA ALA A 357 -13.31 -22.25 1.38
C ALA A 357 -13.83 -23.21 2.46
N ALA A 358 -13.38 -24.48 2.47
CA ALA A 358 -13.82 -25.46 3.45
C ALA A 358 -13.21 -25.17 4.83
N GLN A 359 -11.90 -24.91 4.90
CA GLN A 359 -11.27 -24.46 6.13
C GLN A 359 -11.87 -23.14 6.64
N LEU A 360 -12.14 -22.18 5.73
CA LEU A 360 -12.80 -20.93 6.12
C LEU A 360 -14.17 -21.19 6.75
N ALA A 361 -14.97 -22.08 6.16
CA ALA A 361 -16.27 -22.48 6.72
C ALA A 361 -16.13 -23.08 8.13
N GLU A 362 -15.17 -23.97 8.35
CA GLU A 362 -14.87 -24.52 9.68
C GLU A 362 -14.50 -23.41 10.69
N ARG A 363 -13.65 -22.46 10.30
CA ARG A 363 -13.25 -21.36 11.18
C ARG A 363 -14.41 -20.43 11.52
N ILE A 364 -15.32 -20.21 10.57
CA ILE A 364 -16.56 -19.45 10.82
C ILE A 364 -17.41 -20.16 11.87
N LEU A 365 -17.68 -21.45 11.71
CA LEU A 365 -18.44 -22.23 12.70
C LEU A 365 -17.76 -22.22 14.06
N HIS A 366 -16.46 -22.47 14.11
CA HIS A 366 -15.70 -22.46 15.34
C HIS A 366 -15.81 -21.10 16.07
N LEU A 367 -15.67 -20.00 15.33
CA LEU A 367 -15.83 -18.66 15.92
C LEU A 367 -17.25 -18.37 16.40
N GLN A 368 -18.27 -18.91 15.73
CA GLN A 368 -19.67 -18.76 16.14
C GLN A 368 -19.96 -19.53 17.43
N GLN A 369 -19.46 -20.76 17.56
CA GLN A 369 -19.83 -21.69 18.63
C GLN A 369 -18.97 -21.56 19.90
N ASP A 370 -17.69 -21.18 19.76
CA ASP A 370 -16.73 -21.13 20.88
C ASP A 370 -16.58 -19.70 21.43
N HIS A 371 -17.40 -19.34 22.41
CA HIS A 371 -17.34 -18.05 23.07
C HIS A 371 -16.00 -17.80 23.81
N PRO A 372 -15.46 -18.74 24.62
CA PRO A 372 -14.15 -18.55 25.27
C PRO A 372 -13.02 -18.29 24.28
N LEU A 373 -12.95 -19.03 23.17
CA LEU A 373 -11.98 -18.81 22.11
C LEU A 373 -12.14 -17.40 21.52
N ARG A 374 -13.36 -17.04 21.15
CA ARG A 374 -13.67 -15.74 20.54
C ARG A 374 -13.20 -14.59 21.44
N HIS A 375 -13.56 -14.62 22.73
CA HIS A 375 -13.15 -13.62 23.70
C HIS A 375 -11.62 -13.53 23.77
N ARG A 376 -10.94 -14.66 23.95
CA ARG A 376 -9.48 -14.73 24.09
C ARG A 376 -8.75 -14.15 22.87
N ILE A 377 -9.10 -14.57 21.65
CA ILE A 377 -8.39 -14.09 20.44
C ILE A 377 -8.66 -12.62 20.17
N THR A 378 -9.85 -12.12 20.52
CA THR A 378 -10.21 -10.72 20.35
C THR A 378 -9.39 -9.83 21.27
N GLU A 379 -9.32 -10.17 22.56
CA GLU A 379 -8.51 -9.42 23.52
C GLU A 379 -7.03 -9.45 23.18
N ALA A 380 -6.50 -10.64 22.88
CA ALA A 380 -5.09 -10.79 22.52
C ALA A 380 -4.75 -10.00 21.23
N GLY A 381 -5.62 -10.05 20.21
CA GLY A 381 -5.46 -9.29 18.97
C GLY A 381 -5.45 -7.77 19.23
N GLN A 382 -6.38 -7.28 20.03
CA GLN A 382 -6.45 -5.87 20.38
C GLN A 382 -5.22 -5.41 21.19
N GLN A 383 -4.78 -6.21 22.17
CA GLN A 383 -3.59 -5.91 22.97
C GLN A 383 -2.33 -5.86 22.10
N GLU A 384 -2.15 -6.82 21.21
CA GLU A 384 -1.00 -6.86 20.31
C GLU A 384 -0.94 -5.64 19.38
N VAL A 385 -2.08 -5.28 18.79
CA VAL A 385 -2.14 -4.12 17.90
C VAL A 385 -1.79 -2.84 18.65
N ARG A 386 -2.30 -2.67 19.87
CA ARG A 386 -1.97 -1.51 20.74
C ARG A 386 -0.50 -1.47 21.14
N ALA A 387 0.10 -2.61 21.39
CA ALA A 387 1.50 -2.70 21.81
C ALA A 387 2.50 -2.48 20.68
N ARG A 388 2.24 -3.06 19.49
CA ARG A 388 3.23 -3.14 18.42
C ARG A 388 2.95 -2.24 17.23
N PHE A 389 1.67 -1.94 16.94
CA PHE A 389 1.25 -1.30 15.70
C PHE A 389 0.53 0.04 15.91
N ALA A 390 0.47 0.54 17.16
CA ALA A 390 -0.10 1.86 17.43
C ALA A 390 0.67 2.94 16.66
N MET A 391 -0.06 3.93 16.14
CA MET A 391 0.51 5.04 15.35
C MET A 391 1.72 5.67 16.07
N LYS A 392 1.62 5.90 17.39
CA LYS A 392 2.72 6.48 18.14
C LYS A 392 3.99 5.64 18.06
N ALA A 393 3.89 4.32 18.32
CA ALA A 393 5.04 3.42 18.35
C ALA A 393 5.73 3.28 16.97
N ILE A 394 4.94 3.25 15.91
CA ILE A 394 5.48 3.17 14.54
C ILE A 394 6.11 4.50 14.11
N VAL A 395 5.48 5.63 14.46
CA VAL A 395 6.06 6.94 14.14
C VAL A 395 7.35 7.18 14.92
N ASP A 396 7.47 6.69 16.17
CA ASP A 396 8.72 6.73 16.92
C ASP A 396 9.85 6.01 16.14
N GLN A 397 9.59 4.79 15.65
CA GLN A 397 10.56 4.03 14.83
C GLN A 397 10.92 4.74 13.51
N VAL A 398 9.92 5.31 12.81
CA VAL A 398 10.16 6.06 11.57
C VAL A 398 10.98 7.31 11.82
N GLU A 399 10.70 8.06 12.88
CA GLU A 399 11.42 9.26 13.26
C GLU A 399 12.88 8.96 13.62
N ASP A 400 13.12 7.93 14.43
CA ASP A 400 14.46 7.44 14.76
C ASP A 400 15.22 7.02 13.49
N PHE A 401 14.56 6.28 12.61
CA PHE A 401 15.16 5.83 11.36
C PHE A 401 15.47 6.99 10.40
N LEU A 402 14.65 8.04 10.37
CA LEU A 402 14.92 9.25 9.57
C LEU A 402 16.08 10.07 10.15
N SER A 403 16.30 10.02 11.45
CA SER A 403 17.31 10.82 12.17
C SER A 403 18.68 10.16 12.18
N ALA A 404 18.77 8.84 12.06
CA ALA A 404 20.03 8.08 12.03
C ALA A 404 20.83 8.35 10.75
#